data_4da35309235d9c2d7962267d8698ffa7
#
_entry.id   4da35309235d9c2d7962267d8698ffa7
#
_cell.length_a   1.000
_cell.length_b   1.000
_cell.length_c   1.000
_cell.angle_alpha   90.00
_cell.angle_beta   90.00
_cell.angle_gamma   90.00
#
_symmetry.space_group_name_H-M   'P 1'
#
loop_
_entity.id
_entity.type
_entity.pdbx_description
1 polymer ?
#
loop_
_entity_poly.entity_id
_entity_poly.type
_entity_poly.pdbx_seq_one_letter_code
_entity_poly.pdbx_strand_id
1 'polypeptide(L)'
;MPTDSQQSALVDQIRDINHPEAVRRFFGLLKELIDIVNLPNGDAKLAFTVRKDQRAITANVNFVWGLRLVKPHRGEAEYWLTVKKSCQEQLLSYEELDFSQISEKSNYVAAIIGHSNAHLLYQPAIQQCWLDCLPELVEATRRGPHSARHNPDIYRAAEDEAYLSELIRLAADPTLGDHVPRENGVEEDSVDYTPEIESVRQPLNLILFGPPGTGKTHVLQPYLTDKNSDRASLITFHPSYSYEEFVEGIRPETINNQISYRIRKGIFHKACLTAVQQAGYATIADCLNDTADNRRQKLQKAPAHYLLIDEINRANIASVFGDLITLLEPDKRLGADHELWLTLPYSTERFGVPLNLYVIGTMNTTDRSIALLDIALRRRFAFREVLPDPSLLGTVEGVDLAQLLRTMNERIEYLLDSDHQLGHAYLMNVTTHEDLCNAFRERIIPLLQEYFVGDWAKIQLVLGANPAWNNEPEQRLIRVKKKYTPASASRLFGEVPEFMDEVITYEINPYLQRGEYDQLPSDVFIKIYQQPL
;
A
#
# COMPACT_ATOMS: atom_id res chain seq x y z
N MET A 1 7.81 -27.54 -0.76
CA MET A 1 7.70 -26.62 0.40
C MET A 1 7.28 -25.31 -0.17
N PRO A 2 6.25 -24.63 0.33
CA PRO A 2 5.88 -23.32 -0.18
C PRO A 2 7.00 -22.34 0.17
N THR A 3 7.61 -21.75 -0.85
CA THR A 3 8.58 -20.67 -0.69
C THR A 3 7.79 -19.42 -0.27
N ASP A 4 8.22 -18.78 0.81
CA ASP A 4 7.69 -17.49 1.24
C ASP A 4 7.71 -16.50 0.06
N SER A 5 6.68 -15.71 -0.11
CA SER A 5 6.55 -14.76 -1.25
C SER A 5 7.74 -13.78 -1.35
N GLN A 6 8.38 -13.46 -0.23
CA GLN A 6 9.55 -12.58 -0.17
C GLN A 6 10.83 -13.30 -0.60
N GLN A 7 11.00 -14.56 -0.21
CA GLN A 7 12.08 -15.42 -0.69
C GLN A 7 11.96 -15.63 -2.20
N SER A 8 10.74 -15.92 -2.69
CA SER A 8 10.47 -16.05 -4.13
C SER A 8 10.84 -14.78 -4.90
N ALA A 9 10.46 -13.60 -4.41
CA ALA A 9 10.81 -12.33 -5.04
C ALA A 9 12.32 -12.09 -5.09
N LEU A 10 13.07 -12.50 -4.06
CA LEU A 10 14.52 -12.39 -4.04
C LEU A 10 15.17 -13.40 -5.00
N VAL A 11 14.69 -14.64 -5.05
CA VAL A 11 15.15 -15.66 -6.00
C VAL A 11 14.93 -15.21 -7.44
N ASP A 12 13.73 -14.67 -7.77
CA ASP A 12 13.43 -14.14 -9.10
C ASP A 12 14.39 -13.00 -9.47
N GLN A 13 14.66 -12.08 -8.53
CA GLN A 13 15.58 -10.98 -8.79
C GLN A 13 17.03 -11.46 -8.98
N ILE A 14 17.47 -12.45 -8.22
CA ILE A 14 18.79 -13.08 -8.42
C ILE A 14 18.86 -13.75 -9.80
N ARG A 15 17.78 -14.40 -10.23
CA ARG A 15 17.65 -14.98 -11.59
C ARG A 15 17.74 -13.90 -12.67
N ASP A 16 17.04 -12.78 -12.50
CA ASP A 16 17.05 -11.65 -13.45
C ASP A 16 18.43 -11.00 -13.56
N ILE A 17 19.19 -10.91 -12.47
CA ILE A 17 20.56 -10.44 -12.48
C ILE A 17 21.44 -11.41 -13.28
N ASN A 18 21.15 -12.70 -13.20
CA ASN A 18 21.84 -13.79 -13.93
C ASN A 18 23.36 -13.72 -13.84
N HIS A 19 23.88 -13.37 -12.66
CA HIS A 19 25.32 -13.29 -12.39
C HIS A 19 25.64 -13.68 -10.94
N PRO A 20 25.80 -14.98 -10.64
CA PRO A 20 25.98 -15.48 -9.28
C PRO A 20 27.14 -14.85 -8.50
N GLU A 21 28.26 -14.56 -9.19
CA GLU A 21 29.41 -13.92 -8.57
C GLU A 21 29.15 -12.47 -8.17
N ALA A 22 28.41 -11.71 -9.02
CA ALA A 22 28.00 -10.35 -8.69
C ALA A 22 27.07 -10.35 -7.46
N VAL A 23 26.16 -11.32 -7.38
CA VAL A 23 25.27 -11.48 -6.24
C VAL A 23 26.07 -11.79 -4.95
N ARG A 24 26.98 -12.76 -4.98
CA ARG A 24 27.82 -13.05 -3.80
C ARG A 24 28.62 -11.85 -3.31
N ARG A 25 29.20 -11.11 -4.24
CA ARG A 25 29.99 -9.91 -3.93
C ARG A 25 29.13 -8.82 -3.32
N PHE A 26 27.93 -8.61 -3.85
CA PHE A 26 26.97 -7.67 -3.29
C PHE A 26 26.59 -8.02 -1.84
N PHE A 27 26.31 -9.29 -1.56
CA PHE A 27 25.97 -9.73 -0.20
C PHE A 27 27.16 -9.63 0.76
N GLY A 28 28.39 -9.78 0.29
CA GLY A 28 29.61 -9.50 1.07
C GLY A 28 29.69 -8.02 1.49
N LEU A 29 29.51 -7.09 0.54
CA LEU A 29 29.44 -5.65 0.83
C LEU A 29 28.25 -5.29 1.72
N LEU A 30 27.12 -5.97 1.54
CA LEU A 30 25.94 -5.76 2.38
C LEU A 30 26.19 -6.13 3.84
N LYS A 31 26.95 -7.18 4.08
CA LYS A 31 27.38 -7.56 5.43
C LYS A 31 28.25 -6.48 6.07
N GLU A 32 29.23 -5.95 5.35
CA GLU A 32 30.04 -4.81 5.81
C GLU A 32 29.18 -3.59 6.16
N LEU A 33 28.16 -3.28 5.31
CA LEU A 33 27.23 -2.20 5.58
C LEU A 33 26.44 -2.45 6.88
N ILE A 34 25.90 -3.67 7.07
CA ILE A 34 25.14 -4.06 8.27
C ILE A 34 26.00 -3.91 9.52
N ASP A 35 27.25 -4.39 9.49
CA ASP A 35 28.18 -4.34 10.62
C ASP A 35 28.50 -2.90 11.02
N ILE A 36 28.67 -2.00 10.06
CA ILE A 36 28.98 -0.58 10.32
C ILE A 36 27.77 0.20 10.80
N VAL A 37 26.63 0.00 10.17
CA VAL A 37 25.37 0.68 10.52
C VAL A 37 24.87 0.19 11.89
N ASN A 38 25.19 -1.05 12.27
CA ASN A 38 24.89 -1.67 13.57
C ASN A 38 23.41 -1.51 14.00
N LEU A 39 22.48 -1.70 13.06
CA LEU A 39 21.04 -1.68 13.29
C LEU A 39 20.47 -3.08 13.11
N PRO A 40 19.55 -3.53 13.98
CA PRO A 40 18.95 -4.86 13.88
C PRO A 40 18.05 -5.00 12.65
N ASN A 41 17.82 -6.23 12.20
CA ASN A 41 16.86 -6.53 11.15
C ASN A 41 15.47 -6.02 11.53
N GLY A 42 14.84 -5.24 10.65
CA GLY A 42 13.53 -4.62 10.89
C GLY A 42 13.59 -3.26 11.58
N ASP A 43 14.77 -2.69 11.84
CA ASP A 43 14.88 -1.30 12.29
C ASP A 43 14.31 -0.36 11.21
N ALA A 44 13.58 0.67 11.64
CA ALA A 44 12.96 1.65 10.74
C ALA A 44 13.95 2.44 9.88
N LYS A 45 15.21 2.51 10.29
CA LYS A 45 16.30 3.18 9.56
C LYS A 45 17.06 2.25 8.61
N LEU A 46 16.79 0.93 8.62
CA LEU A 46 17.46 -0.06 7.78
C LEU A 46 16.41 -0.89 7.04
N ALA A 47 16.29 -0.71 5.74
CA ALA A 47 15.30 -1.44 4.93
C ALA A 47 15.94 -2.05 3.68
N PHE A 48 15.63 -3.32 3.44
CA PHE A 48 16.09 -4.08 2.28
C PHE A 48 14.94 -4.30 1.32
N THR A 49 15.17 -4.06 0.04
CA THR A 49 14.09 -4.12 -0.97
C THR A 49 14.55 -4.78 -2.25
N VAL A 50 13.64 -5.54 -2.84
CA VAL A 50 13.76 -6.03 -4.21
C VAL A 50 12.94 -5.11 -5.12
N ARG A 51 13.59 -4.54 -6.13
CA ARG A 51 12.97 -3.63 -7.11
C ARG A 51 12.94 -4.30 -8.48
N LYS A 52 11.84 -5.00 -8.79
CA LYS A 52 11.65 -5.68 -10.09
C LYS A 52 11.66 -4.70 -11.26
N ASP A 53 11.02 -3.55 -11.12
CA ASP A 53 10.98 -2.45 -12.09
C ASP A 53 12.37 -1.91 -12.45
N GLN A 54 13.26 -1.85 -11.47
CA GLN A 54 14.64 -1.38 -11.61
C GLN A 54 15.66 -2.50 -11.73
N ARG A 55 15.22 -3.77 -11.71
CA ARG A 55 16.08 -4.96 -11.71
C ARG A 55 17.18 -4.85 -10.66
N ALA A 56 16.81 -4.46 -9.44
CA ALA A 56 17.76 -4.10 -8.38
C ALA A 56 17.43 -4.75 -7.03
N ILE A 57 18.49 -5.11 -6.31
CA ILE A 57 18.46 -5.40 -4.87
C ILE A 57 19.06 -4.19 -4.16
N THR A 58 18.36 -3.63 -3.18
CA THR A 58 18.72 -2.36 -2.57
C THR A 58 18.74 -2.45 -1.05
N ALA A 59 19.80 -1.92 -0.43
CA ALA A 59 19.88 -1.63 1.00
C ALA A 59 19.72 -0.13 1.23
N ASN A 60 18.69 0.26 1.96
CA ASN A 60 18.40 1.65 2.32
C ASN A 60 18.81 1.90 3.76
N VAL A 61 19.55 2.98 3.99
CA VAL A 61 19.92 3.49 5.31
C VAL A 61 19.24 4.84 5.48
N ASN A 62 18.31 4.93 6.42
CA ASN A 62 17.57 6.16 6.75
C ASN A 62 17.04 6.91 5.51
N PHE A 63 16.28 6.20 4.65
CA PHE A 63 15.65 6.69 3.40
C PHE A 63 16.59 6.98 2.22
N VAL A 64 17.89 6.76 2.38
CA VAL A 64 18.86 6.81 1.28
C VAL A 64 19.34 5.39 1.02
N TRP A 65 19.41 4.99 -0.25
CA TRP A 65 20.00 3.72 -0.55
C TRP A 65 21.53 3.81 -0.37
N GLY A 66 22.04 3.02 0.59
CA GLY A 66 23.47 2.95 0.90
C GLY A 66 24.25 2.07 -0.05
N LEU A 67 23.58 1.00 -0.55
CA LEU A 67 24.14 0.01 -1.46
C LEU A 67 23.06 -0.55 -2.38
N ARG A 68 23.36 -0.71 -3.67
CA ARG A 68 22.47 -1.37 -4.64
C ARG A 68 23.26 -2.28 -5.57
N LEU A 69 22.63 -3.40 -5.95
CA LEU A 69 23.04 -4.22 -7.10
C LEU A 69 21.96 -4.04 -8.17
N VAL A 70 22.35 -3.52 -9.33
CA VAL A 70 21.47 -3.20 -10.45
C VAL A 70 21.85 -4.03 -11.67
N LYS A 71 20.88 -4.52 -12.44
CA LYS A 71 21.10 -5.12 -13.75
C LYS A 71 20.42 -4.26 -14.81
N PRO A 72 21.14 -3.36 -15.49
CA PRO A 72 20.60 -2.56 -16.58
C PRO A 72 20.03 -3.43 -17.71
N HIS A 73 19.11 -2.89 -18.50
CA HIS A 73 18.56 -3.58 -19.69
C HIS A 73 19.63 -3.89 -20.74
N ARG A 74 20.66 -3.05 -20.81
CA ARG A 74 21.86 -3.26 -21.64
C ARG A 74 23.08 -3.05 -20.77
N GLY A 75 24.03 -3.97 -20.79
CA GLY A 75 25.24 -3.89 -19.98
C GLY A 75 25.37 -5.02 -18.96
N GLU A 76 26.37 -4.90 -18.12
CA GLU A 76 26.66 -5.83 -17.04
C GLU A 76 25.97 -5.45 -15.73
N ALA A 77 26.10 -6.27 -14.69
CA ALA A 77 25.63 -5.91 -13.36
C ALA A 77 26.48 -4.77 -12.78
N GLU A 78 25.84 -3.86 -12.06
CA GLU A 78 26.47 -2.66 -11.51
C GLU A 78 26.26 -2.59 -9.99
N TYR A 79 27.31 -2.16 -9.28
CA TYR A 79 27.26 -1.83 -7.85
C TYR A 79 27.16 -0.32 -7.70
N TRP A 80 26.16 0.13 -6.98
CA TRP A 80 25.92 1.55 -6.72
C TRP A 80 26.15 1.83 -5.24
N LEU A 81 27.20 2.58 -4.94
CA LEU A 81 27.59 2.98 -3.58
C LEU A 81 27.23 4.44 -3.35
N THR A 82 26.57 4.74 -2.23
CA THR A 82 26.32 6.16 -1.87
C THR A 82 27.54 6.75 -1.20
N VAL A 83 28.06 7.83 -1.78
CA VAL A 83 29.20 8.59 -1.26
C VAL A 83 28.86 10.08 -1.15
N LYS A 84 29.61 10.84 -0.32
CA LYS A 84 29.44 12.29 -0.24
C LYS A 84 29.86 12.98 -1.55
N LYS A 85 29.18 14.06 -1.92
CA LYS A 85 29.61 14.91 -3.04
C LYS A 85 31.03 15.44 -2.87
N SER A 86 31.47 15.72 -1.65
CA SER A 86 32.84 16.14 -1.33
C SER A 86 33.89 15.08 -1.67
N CYS A 87 33.55 13.82 -1.69
CA CYS A 87 34.45 12.73 -2.06
C CYS A 87 34.54 12.51 -3.59
N GLN A 88 33.57 13.04 -4.35
CA GLN A 88 33.48 12.82 -5.79
C GLN A 88 34.76 13.29 -6.51
N GLU A 89 35.30 14.48 -6.18
CA GLU A 89 36.51 15.02 -6.81
C GLU A 89 37.73 14.11 -6.57
N GLN A 90 37.85 13.56 -5.38
CA GLN A 90 38.91 12.61 -5.03
C GLN A 90 38.81 11.30 -5.82
N LEU A 91 37.57 10.86 -6.09
CA LEU A 91 37.29 9.60 -6.80
C LEU A 91 37.32 9.73 -8.32
N LEU A 92 37.31 10.93 -8.88
CA LEU A 92 37.47 11.18 -10.33
C LEU A 92 38.80 10.68 -10.94
N SER A 93 39.79 10.32 -10.10
CA SER A 93 41.02 9.70 -10.57
C SER A 93 40.84 8.25 -11.07
N TYR A 94 39.70 7.63 -10.80
CA TYR A 94 39.34 6.30 -11.27
C TYR A 94 38.47 6.44 -12.52
N GLU A 95 39.05 6.27 -13.71
CA GLU A 95 38.39 6.51 -15.02
C GLU A 95 37.19 5.56 -15.26
N GLU A 96 37.19 4.38 -14.63
CA GLU A 96 36.11 3.37 -14.75
C GLU A 96 34.97 3.58 -13.74
N LEU A 97 34.97 4.67 -12.98
CA LEU A 97 33.97 4.99 -11.97
C LEU A 97 33.01 6.04 -12.51
N ASP A 98 31.76 5.67 -12.69
CA ASP A 98 30.70 6.59 -13.07
C ASP A 98 30.00 7.18 -11.84
N PHE A 99 29.34 8.34 -12.03
CA PHE A 99 28.60 9.00 -10.97
C PHE A 99 27.20 9.38 -11.42
N SER A 100 26.22 9.12 -10.55
CA SER A 100 24.83 9.56 -10.74
C SER A 100 24.35 10.41 -9.57
N GLN A 101 23.56 11.43 -9.85
CA GLN A 101 22.95 12.25 -8.81
C GLN A 101 21.79 11.48 -8.15
N ILE A 102 21.77 11.41 -6.82
CA ILE A 102 20.66 10.84 -6.06
C ILE A 102 19.45 11.78 -6.09
N SER A 103 19.69 13.08 -5.90
CA SER A 103 18.75 14.19 -6.13
C SER A 103 19.52 15.51 -6.19
N GLU A 104 18.94 16.54 -6.81
CA GLU A 104 19.57 17.88 -6.93
C GLU A 104 19.95 18.50 -5.59
N LYS A 105 19.13 18.25 -4.55
CA LYS A 105 19.33 18.80 -3.19
C LYS A 105 20.12 17.87 -2.26
N SER A 106 20.54 16.70 -2.73
CA SER A 106 21.28 15.74 -1.89
C SER A 106 22.75 16.13 -1.78
N ASN A 107 23.32 15.94 -0.58
CA ASN A 107 24.77 16.05 -0.35
C ASN A 107 25.51 14.76 -0.75
N TYR A 108 24.80 13.79 -1.31
CA TYR A 108 25.32 12.48 -1.69
C TYR A 108 25.14 12.25 -3.19
N VAL A 109 26.03 11.46 -3.75
CA VAL A 109 25.99 10.94 -5.13
C VAL A 109 26.16 9.43 -5.12
N ALA A 110 25.75 8.78 -6.20
CA ALA A 110 26.06 7.38 -6.43
C ALA A 110 27.38 7.23 -7.16
N ALA A 111 28.31 6.48 -6.61
CA ALA A 111 29.45 5.93 -7.33
C ALA A 111 29.02 4.59 -7.94
N ILE A 112 29.13 4.45 -9.26
CA ILE A 112 28.65 3.29 -10.03
C ILE A 112 29.86 2.53 -10.56
N ILE A 113 29.92 1.23 -10.24
CA ILE A 113 31.02 0.34 -10.60
C ILE A 113 30.44 -0.85 -11.36
N GLY A 114 30.81 -1.03 -12.62
CA GLY A 114 30.47 -2.22 -13.40
C GLY A 114 31.11 -3.47 -12.84
N HIS A 115 30.47 -4.64 -13.07
CA HIS A 115 31.01 -5.92 -12.53
C HIS A 115 32.40 -6.27 -13.08
N SER A 116 32.71 -5.92 -14.32
CA SER A 116 34.07 -6.07 -14.91
C SER A 116 35.13 -5.30 -14.14
N ASN A 117 34.78 -4.17 -13.54
CA ASN A 117 35.63 -3.30 -12.74
C ASN A 117 35.43 -3.48 -11.23
N ALA A 118 34.84 -4.60 -10.81
CA ALA A 118 34.50 -4.86 -9.41
C ALA A 118 35.71 -4.89 -8.44
N HIS A 119 36.94 -4.93 -8.96
CA HIS A 119 38.17 -4.77 -8.15
C HIS A 119 38.24 -3.37 -7.51
N LEU A 120 37.58 -2.37 -8.10
CA LEU A 120 37.50 -1.01 -7.56
C LEU A 120 36.74 -0.95 -6.23
N LEU A 121 35.80 -1.86 -5.99
CA LEU A 121 35.05 -1.96 -4.73
C LEU A 121 35.96 -2.12 -3.51
N TYR A 122 37.15 -2.67 -3.69
CA TYR A 122 38.14 -2.93 -2.66
C TYR A 122 39.28 -1.91 -2.63
N GLN A 123 39.19 -0.84 -3.43
CA GLN A 123 40.17 0.24 -3.36
C GLN A 123 39.95 1.06 -2.08
N PRO A 124 41.02 1.28 -1.29
CA PRO A 124 40.91 1.93 0.03
C PRO A 124 40.19 3.28 -0.02
N ALA A 125 40.44 4.09 -1.05
CA ALA A 125 39.80 5.40 -1.18
C ALA A 125 38.29 5.30 -1.43
N ILE A 126 37.84 4.34 -2.23
CA ILE A 126 36.41 4.11 -2.54
C ILE A 126 35.71 3.55 -1.32
N GLN A 127 36.29 2.51 -0.68
CA GLN A 127 35.76 1.96 0.56
C GLN A 127 35.64 3.01 1.67
N GLN A 128 36.69 3.79 1.89
CA GLN A 128 36.70 4.83 2.91
C GLN A 128 35.59 5.84 2.67
N CYS A 129 35.45 6.36 1.45
CA CYS A 129 34.41 7.32 1.08
C CYS A 129 32.99 6.75 1.25
N TRP A 130 32.80 5.45 0.99
CA TRP A 130 31.52 4.79 1.15
C TRP A 130 31.21 4.52 2.62
N LEU A 131 32.14 3.89 3.34
CA LEU A 131 31.94 3.47 4.73
C LEU A 131 31.80 4.68 5.67
N ASP A 132 32.54 5.77 5.44
CA ASP A 132 32.48 7.00 6.24
C ASP A 132 31.15 7.75 6.11
N CYS A 133 30.39 7.52 5.02
CA CYS A 133 29.10 8.18 4.87
C CYS A 133 27.95 7.42 5.57
N LEU A 134 28.07 6.12 5.82
CA LEU A 134 27.00 5.29 6.38
C LEU A 134 26.53 5.72 7.78
N PRO A 135 27.43 5.98 8.77
CA PRO A 135 27.00 6.46 10.08
C PRO A 135 26.26 7.80 10.03
N GLU A 136 26.71 8.72 9.16
CA GLU A 136 26.04 10.00 8.98
C GLU A 136 24.65 9.86 8.37
N LEU A 137 24.44 8.86 7.48
CA LEU A 137 23.11 8.55 6.97
C LEU A 137 22.17 8.09 8.09
N VAL A 138 22.66 7.30 9.05
CA VAL A 138 21.88 6.86 10.22
C VAL A 138 21.47 8.02 11.11
N GLU A 139 22.35 8.98 11.31
CA GLU A 139 22.13 10.15 12.20
C GLU A 139 21.32 11.25 11.53
N ALA A 140 21.24 11.28 10.21
CA ALA A 140 20.55 12.32 9.48
C ALA A 140 19.08 12.44 9.92
N THR A 141 18.68 13.65 10.33
CA THR A 141 17.31 13.94 10.73
C THR A 141 16.43 14.01 9.47
N ARG A 142 15.76 12.93 9.13
CA ARG A 142 14.77 12.90 8.03
C ARG A 142 13.39 12.56 8.58
N ARG A 143 12.38 13.28 8.09
CA ARG A 143 10.97 13.08 8.47
C ARG A 143 10.25 12.32 7.37
N GLY A 144 9.65 11.19 7.72
CA GLY A 144 8.75 10.44 6.85
C GLY A 144 8.75 8.94 7.17
N PRO A 145 7.66 8.23 6.94
CA PRO A 145 7.64 6.77 7.07
C PRO A 145 8.42 6.12 5.92
N HIS A 146 9.14 5.04 6.21
CA HIS A 146 9.73 4.19 5.18
C HIS A 146 8.61 3.55 4.34
N SER A 147 8.49 3.93 3.08
CA SER A 147 7.55 3.29 2.13
C SER A 147 8.12 2.02 1.49
N ALA A 148 9.37 1.69 1.75
CA ALA A 148 10.02 0.53 1.16
C ALA A 148 9.61 -0.76 1.89
N ARG A 149 9.08 -1.74 1.13
CA ARG A 149 8.81 -3.09 1.65
C ARG A 149 10.13 -3.74 2.06
N HIS A 150 10.34 -3.87 3.36
CA HIS A 150 11.51 -4.56 3.89
C HIS A 150 11.44 -6.07 3.57
N ASN A 151 12.51 -6.60 2.97
CA ASN A 151 12.65 -8.02 2.72
C ASN A 151 13.69 -8.61 3.70
N PRO A 152 13.27 -9.34 4.74
CA PRO A 152 14.16 -9.90 5.77
C PRO A 152 15.10 -10.98 5.23
N ASP A 153 14.78 -11.62 4.10
CA ASP A 153 15.63 -12.64 3.48
C ASP A 153 16.91 -12.05 2.90
N ILE A 154 16.89 -10.77 2.53
CA ILE A 154 18.11 -10.06 2.11
C ILE A 154 19.07 -9.92 3.31
N TYR A 155 18.55 -9.55 4.48
CA TYR A 155 19.36 -9.49 5.70
C TYR A 155 19.92 -10.87 6.05
N ARG A 156 19.06 -11.90 6.05
CA ARG A 156 19.46 -13.28 6.34
C ARG A 156 20.52 -13.80 5.36
N ALA A 157 20.40 -13.49 4.07
CA ALA A 157 21.36 -13.90 3.06
C ALA A 157 22.72 -13.18 3.19
N ALA A 158 22.77 -12.01 3.82
CA ALA A 158 24.02 -11.32 4.15
C ALA A 158 24.73 -11.97 5.35
N GLU A 159 23.97 -12.49 6.32
CA GLU A 159 24.50 -13.10 7.54
C GLU A 159 24.82 -14.61 7.39
N ASP A 160 24.09 -15.31 6.51
CA ASP A 160 24.16 -16.77 6.33
C ASP A 160 24.54 -17.12 4.89
N GLU A 161 25.81 -17.47 4.68
CA GLU A 161 26.35 -17.82 3.36
C GLU A 161 25.77 -19.14 2.81
N ALA A 162 25.36 -20.06 3.68
CA ALA A 162 24.69 -21.29 3.26
C ALA A 162 23.31 -20.97 2.68
N TYR A 163 22.58 -20.07 3.32
CA TYR A 163 21.30 -19.59 2.83
C TYR A 163 21.44 -18.81 1.51
N LEU A 164 22.43 -17.93 1.39
CA LEU A 164 22.74 -17.23 0.13
C LEU A 164 23.05 -18.21 -1.00
N SER A 165 23.84 -19.23 -0.72
CA SER A 165 24.18 -20.26 -1.70
C SER A 165 22.97 -21.05 -2.16
N GLU A 166 22.02 -21.33 -1.27
CA GLU A 166 20.75 -21.97 -1.61
C GLU A 166 19.87 -21.07 -2.48
N LEU A 167 19.77 -19.78 -2.18
CA LEU A 167 19.02 -18.81 -3.02
C LEU A 167 19.60 -18.73 -4.44
N ILE A 168 20.93 -18.71 -4.58
CA ILE A 168 21.60 -18.69 -5.89
C ILE A 168 21.35 -20.01 -6.64
N ARG A 169 21.35 -21.15 -5.94
CA ARG A 169 21.04 -22.47 -6.52
C ARG A 169 19.60 -22.51 -7.04
N LEU A 170 18.64 -22.04 -6.25
CA LEU A 170 17.23 -21.95 -6.64
C LEU A 170 17.02 -21.00 -7.83
N ALA A 171 17.76 -19.91 -7.90
CA ALA A 171 17.72 -18.98 -9.02
C ALA A 171 18.30 -19.59 -10.33
N ALA A 172 19.24 -20.51 -10.23
CA ALA A 172 19.85 -21.16 -11.37
C ALA A 172 19.03 -22.36 -11.92
N ASP A 173 18.04 -22.87 -11.17
CA ASP A 173 17.23 -24.01 -11.57
C ASP A 173 16.06 -23.55 -12.47
N PRO A 174 16.06 -23.90 -13.78
CA PRO A 174 15.01 -23.51 -14.69
C PRO A 174 13.68 -24.23 -14.44
N THR A 175 13.66 -25.34 -13.67
CA THR A 175 12.45 -26.14 -13.44
C THR A 175 11.55 -25.58 -12.34
N LEU A 176 12.06 -24.67 -11.52
CA LEU A 176 11.34 -24.02 -10.43
C LEU A 176 10.68 -22.67 -10.85
N GLY A 177 10.83 -22.28 -12.11
CA GLY A 177 10.31 -21.01 -12.66
C GLY A 177 9.09 -21.12 -13.56
N ASP A 178 8.64 -22.32 -13.94
CA ASP A 178 7.54 -22.55 -14.86
C ASP A 178 6.45 -23.42 -14.23
N HIS A 179 5.60 -22.81 -13.43
CA HIS A 179 4.25 -23.27 -13.17
C HIS A 179 3.24 -22.18 -13.51
N VAL A 180 3.21 -21.84 -14.80
CA VAL A 180 2.00 -21.35 -15.47
C VAL A 180 1.77 -22.28 -16.66
N PRO A 181 0.78 -23.17 -16.63
CA PRO A 181 0.41 -23.98 -17.80
C PRO A 181 -0.19 -23.05 -18.87
N ARG A 182 0.48 -22.94 -19.99
CA ARG A 182 -0.18 -22.56 -21.24
C ARG A 182 -0.91 -23.79 -21.76
N GLU A 183 -2.20 -23.87 -21.55
CA GLU A 183 -3.06 -24.75 -22.32
C GLU A 183 -4.08 -23.95 -23.10
N ASN A 184 -4.11 -24.30 -24.38
CA ASN A 184 -5.11 -23.86 -25.34
C ASN A 184 -6.45 -24.53 -25.06
N GLY A 185 -7.51 -23.73 -25.04
CA GLY A 185 -8.81 -24.16 -25.53
C GLY A 185 -9.79 -24.71 -24.53
N VAL A 186 -10.88 -23.93 -24.36
CA VAL A 186 -12.27 -24.34 -24.08
C VAL A 186 -12.56 -24.93 -22.70
N GLU A 187 -13.25 -24.15 -21.95
CA GLU A 187 -14.52 -24.27 -21.26
C GLU A 187 -14.58 -23.35 -20.05
N GLU A 188 -15.62 -22.55 -20.00
CA GLU A 188 -16.01 -21.74 -18.86
C GLU A 188 -16.28 -22.66 -17.66
N ASP A 189 -15.34 -22.68 -16.70
CA ASP A 189 -15.65 -23.02 -15.33
C ASP A 189 -15.09 -21.93 -14.43
N SER A 190 -15.97 -21.34 -13.68
CA SER A 190 -15.71 -20.35 -12.66
C SER A 190 -14.66 -20.87 -11.67
N VAL A 191 -13.42 -20.47 -11.86
CA VAL A 191 -12.36 -20.76 -10.89
C VAL A 191 -12.55 -19.81 -9.69
N ASP A 192 -13.12 -20.40 -8.67
CA ASP A 192 -13.25 -19.82 -7.33
C ASP A 192 -11.83 -19.60 -6.75
N TYR A 193 -11.31 -18.38 -6.90
CA TYR A 193 -10.02 -17.97 -6.33
C TYR A 193 -10.21 -17.75 -4.84
N THR A 194 -10.16 -18.84 -4.07
CA THR A 194 -9.97 -18.77 -2.62
C THR A 194 -8.46 -18.68 -2.34
N PRO A 195 -7.93 -17.55 -1.89
CA PRO A 195 -6.56 -17.52 -1.38
C PRO A 195 -6.54 -18.39 -0.11
N GLU A 196 -5.86 -19.51 -0.15
CA GLU A 196 -5.50 -20.26 1.05
C GLU A 196 -4.62 -19.35 1.92
N ILE A 197 -5.21 -18.86 2.99
CA ILE A 197 -4.51 -18.08 4.03
C ILE A 197 -3.70 -19.09 4.85
N GLU A 198 -2.50 -19.45 4.35
CA GLU A 198 -1.52 -20.16 5.15
C GLU A 198 -0.96 -19.22 6.24
N SER A 199 -1.10 -19.65 7.43
CA SER A 199 -0.61 -19.36 8.75
C SER A 199 0.63 -18.42 8.91
N VAL A 200 0.62 -17.24 8.34
CA VAL A 200 1.28 -16.09 8.97
C VAL A 200 0.37 -15.69 10.12
N ARG A 201 0.84 -15.69 11.37
CA ARG A 201 0.06 -15.25 12.53
C ARG A 201 -0.46 -13.84 12.23
N GLN A 202 -1.71 -13.78 11.79
CA GLN A 202 -2.38 -12.52 11.50
C GLN A 202 -2.40 -11.70 12.79
N PRO A 203 -2.06 -10.40 12.75
CA PRO A 203 -2.14 -9.57 13.93
C PRO A 203 -3.58 -9.53 14.44
N LEU A 204 -3.76 -9.55 15.77
CA LEU A 204 -5.09 -9.51 16.40
C LEU A 204 -5.90 -8.27 16.01
N ASN A 205 -5.20 -7.17 15.73
CA ASN A 205 -5.81 -5.93 15.24
C ASN A 205 -5.10 -5.50 13.97
N LEU A 206 -5.83 -5.33 12.89
CA LEU A 206 -5.29 -4.97 11.57
C LEU A 206 -6.14 -3.86 10.94
N ILE A 207 -5.49 -2.86 10.35
CA ILE A 207 -6.14 -1.89 9.47
C ILE A 207 -5.56 -2.04 8.07
N LEU A 208 -6.43 -2.32 7.10
CA LEU A 208 -6.14 -2.27 5.67
C LEU A 208 -6.41 -0.85 5.18
N PHE A 209 -5.38 -0.17 4.72
CA PHE A 209 -5.50 1.23 4.28
C PHE A 209 -4.98 1.43 2.86
N GLY A 210 -5.38 2.50 2.19
CA GLY A 210 -4.92 2.86 0.85
C GLY A 210 -5.97 3.59 0.03
N PRO A 211 -5.66 3.89 -1.24
CA PRO A 211 -6.55 4.60 -2.15
C PRO A 211 -7.90 3.89 -2.37
N PRO A 212 -8.96 4.60 -2.74
CA PRO A 212 -10.25 3.99 -3.03
C PRO A 212 -10.18 3.08 -4.26
N GLY A 213 -10.98 1.99 -4.25
CA GLY A 213 -11.03 1.05 -5.37
C GLY A 213 -9.83 0.10 -5.48
N THR A 214 -9.05 -0.08 -4.40
CA THR A 214 -7.94 -1.06 -4.34
C THR A 214 -8.36 -2.42 -3.79
N GLY A 215 -9.67 -2.67 -3.63
CA GLY A 215 -10.18 -3.97 -3.19
C GLY A 215 -10.11 -4.22 -1.68
N LYS A 216 -9.88 -3.20 -0.82
CA LYS A 216 -9.80 -3.36 0.64
C LYS A 216 -10.99 -4.12 1.23
N THR A 217 -12.21 -3.75 0.87
CA THR A 217 -13.44 -4.43 1.32
C THR A 217 -13.54 -5.84 0.73
N HIS A 218 -13.02 -6.06 -0.50
CA HIS A 218 -12.99 -7.39 -1.11
C HIS A 218 -12.10 -8.36 -0.31
N VAL A 219 -10.99 -7.89 0.26
CA VAL A 219 -10.12 -8.67 1.14
C VAL A 219 -10.87 -9.19 2.38
N LEU A 220 -12.00 -8.58 2.77
CA LEU A 220 -12.83 -9.06 3.88
C LEU A 220 -13.79 -10.21 3.48
N GLN A 221 -14.05 -10.42 2.19
CA GLN A 221 -14.98 -11.44 1.69
C GLN A 221 -14.68 -12.87 2.19
N PRO A 222 -13.43 -13.35 2.20
CA PRO A 222 -13.11 -14.70 2.67
C PRO A 222 -13.50 -14.97 4.13
N TYR A 223 -13.60 -13.92 4.95
CA TYR A 223 -14.05 -14.04 6.35
C TYR A 223 -15.58 -14.17 6.47
N LEU A 224 -16.32 -13.76 5.42
CA LEU A 224 -17.78 -13.72 5.37
C LEU A 224 -18.42 -14.89 4.61
N THR A 225 -17.61 -15.81 4.06
CA THR A 225 -18.12 -16.98 3.32
C THR A 225 -18.87 -17.94 4.24
N ASP A 226 -19.74 -18.78 3.66
CA ASP A 226 -20.63 -19.71 4.37
C ASP A 226 -19.92 -20.60 5.40
N LYS A 227 -18.67 -20.95 5.17
CA LYS A 227 -17.86 -21.72 6.14
C LYS A 227 -17.50 -20.95 7.41
N ASN A 228 -17.58 -19.62 7.37
CA ASN A 228 -17.18 -18.72 8.46
C ASN A 228 -18.29 -17.74 8.89
N SER A 229 -19.52 -17.88 8.37
CA SER A 229 -20.63 -16.96 8.66
C SER A 229 -20.90 -16.76 10.16
N ASP A 230 -20.73 -17.82 10.96
CA ASP A 230 -20.89 -17.77 12.42
C ASP A 230 -19.63 -17.25 13.15
N ARG A 231 -18.54 -16.99 12.42
CA ARG A 231 -17.24 -16.58 13.00
C ARG A 231 -16.85 -15.16 12.64
N ALA A 232 -17.69 -14.44 11.89
CA ALA A 232 -17.42 -13.07 11.50
C ALA A 232 -18.63 -12.17 11.73
N SER A 233 -18.36 -10.95 12.17
CA SER A 233 -19.34 -9.87 12.30
C SER A 233 -18.85 -8.68 11.50
N LEU A 234 -19.65 -8.19 10.54
CA LEU A 234 -19.32 -7.03 9.73
C LEU A 234 -20.13 -5.81 10.15
N ILE A 235 -19.47 -4.67 10.20
CA ILE A 235 -20.09 -3.37 10.42
C ILE A 235 -19.38 -2.31 9.59
N THR A 236 -20.11 -1.27 9.18
CA THR A 236 -19.56 -0.06 8.57
C THR A 236 -19.68 1.11 9.53
N PHE A 237 -18.58 1.81 9.78
CA PHE A 237 -18.61 3.02 10.61
C PHE A 237 -19.16 4.23 9.83
N HIS A 238 -19.81 5.14 10.55
CA HIS A 238 -20.29 6.41 10.04
C HIS A 238 -20.10 7.51 11.11
N PRO A 239 -20.14 8.81 10.75
CA PRO A 239 -19.79 9.90 11.67
C PRO A 239 -20.59 9.94 12.99
N SER A 240 -21.82 9.43 12.98
CA SER A 240 -22.70 9.40 14.17
C SER A 240 -22.54 8.12 14.99
N TYR A 241 -21.61 7.21 14.64
CA TYR A 241 -21.43 5.95 15.34
C TYR A 241 -20.81 6.17 16.73
N SER A 242 -21.40 5.57 17.77
CA SER A 242 -21.09 5.86 19.16
C SER A 242 -20.75 4.62 19.99
N TYR A 243 -20.22 4.81 21.20
CA TYR A 243 -19.98 3.78 22.19
C TYR A 243 -21.23 2.97 22.50
N GLU A 244 -22.40 3.66 22.58
CA GLU A 244 -23.68 3.04 22.93
C GLU A 244 -24.17 2.07 21.84
N GLU A 245 -23.74 2.24 20.61
CA GLU A 245 -24.04 1.32 19.51
C GLU A 245 -23.02 0.20 19.40
N PHE A 246 -21.78 0.50 19.75
CA PHE A 246 -20.68 -0.42 19.59
C PHE A 246 -20.51 -1.38 20.78
N VAL A 247 -20.54 -0.87 21.99
CA VAL A 247 -20.29 -1.64 23.21
C VAL A 247 -21.58 -1.95 23.96
N GLU A 248 -22.19 -0.95 24.56
CA GLU A 248 -23.48 -1.06 25.23
C GLU A 248 -24.09 0.34 25.43
N GLY A 249 -25.41 0.39 25.41
CA GLY A 249 -26.13 1.67 25.61
C GLY A 249 -27.56 1.48 26.06
N ILE A 250 -28.15 2.52 26.64
CA ILE A 250 -29.54 2.55 27.07
C ILE A 250 -30.42 2.82 25.86
N ARG A 251 -31.37 1.93 25.59
CA ARG A 251 -32.36 2.09 24.50
C ARG A 251 -33.79 2.05 25.06
N PRO A 252 -34.66 2.97 24.62
CA PRO A 252 -36.07 2.92 24.94
C PRO A 252 -36.75 1.74 24.23
N GLU A 253 -37.52 0.98 24.96
CA GLU A 253 -38.38 -0.10 24.45
C GLU A 253 -39.84 0.14 24.91
N THR A 254 -40.77 -0.04 23.98
CA THR A 254 -42.21 0.05 24.35
C THR A 254 -42.70 -1.34 24.77
N ILE A 255 -43.01 -1.50 26.04
CA ILE A 255 -43.60 -2.73 26.60
C ILE A 255 -44.98 -2.36 27.15
N ASN A 256 -46.02 -3.01 26.66
CA ASN A 256 -47.42 -2.79 27.09
C ASN A 256 -47.84 -1.28 27.01
N ASN A 257 -47.47 -0.59 25.94
CA ASN A 257 -47.71 0.84 25.73
C ASN A 257 -47.00 1.77 26.76
N GLN A 258 -46.06 1.28 27.52
CA GLN A 258 -45.21 2.10 28.39
C GLN A 258 -43.77 2.07 27.92
N ILE A 259 -43.09 3.23 27.99
CA ILE A 259 -41.67 3.37 27.64
C ILE A 259 -40.87 2.81 28.83
N SER A 260 -40.06 1.80 28.56
CA SER A 260 -39.09 1.26 29.50
C SER A 260 -37.70 1.42 28.89
N TYR A 261 -36.68 1.57 29.72
CA TYR A 261 -35.30 1.70 29.29
C TYR A 261 -34.54 0.42 29.58
N ARG A 262 -33.88 -0.15 28.54
CA ARG A 262 -33.06 -1.35 28.69
C ARG A 262 -31.67 -1.11 28.16
N ILE A 263 -30.69 -1.75 28.81
CA ILE A 263 -29.31 -1.80 28.32
C ILE A 263 -29.25 -2.79 27.16
N ARG A 264 -28.91 -2.33 25.99
CA ARG A 264 -28.63 -3.18 24.81
C ARG A 264 -27.14 -3.31 24.61
N LYS A 265 -26.69 -4.54 24.41
CA LYS A 265 -25.31 -4.85 24.05
C LYS A 265 -25.05 -4.59 22.57
N GLY A 266 -23.97 -3.85 22.28
CA GLY A 266 -23.54 -3.50 20.92
C GLY A 266 -22.82 -4.65 20.21
N ILE A 267 -22.36 -4.39 18.99
CA ILE A 267 -21.74 -5.42 18.13
C ILE A 267 -20.39 -5.90 18.67
N PHE A 268 -19.57 -5.01 19.23
CA PHE A 268 -18.29 -5.37 19.83
C PHE A 268 -18.46 -6.29 21.03
N HIS A 269 -19.40 -5.96 21.91
CA HIS A 269 -19.73 -6.81 23.06
C HIS A 269 -20.19 -8.20 22.60
N LYS A 270 -21.06 -8.26 21.58
CA LYS A 270 -21.56 -9.54 21.02
C LYS A 270 -20.42 -10.33 20.39
N ALA A 271 -19.52 -9.70 19.65
CA ALA A 271 -18.35 -10.37 19.06
C ALA A 271 -17.43 -10.96 20.14
N CYS A 272 -17.18 -10.22 21.23
CA CYS A 272 -16.44 -10.75 22.38
C CYS A 272 -17.16 -11.91 23.04
N LEU A 273 -18.49 -11.83 23.21
CA LEU A 273 -19.30 -12.92 23.78
C LEU A 273 -19.22 -14.16 22.88
N THR A 274 -19.41 -14.02 21.58
CA THR A 274 -19.31 -15.14 20.63
C THR A 274 -17.91 -15.78 20.67
N ALA A 275 -16.85 -14.98 20.73
CA ALA A 275 -15.49 -15.49 20.83
C ALA A 275 -15.25 -16.32 22.11
N VAL A 276 -15.75 -15.88 23.27
CA VAL A 276 -15.65 -16.68 24.52
C VAL A 276 -16.55 -17.90 24.48
N GLN A 277 -17.72 -17.86 23.83
CA GLN A 277 -18.59 -19.02 23.63
C GLN A 277 -17.91 -20.09 22.76
N GLN A 278 -17.18 -19.70 21.74
CA GLN A 278 -16.36 -20.63 20.94
C GLN A 278 -15.24 -21.28 21.76
N ALA A 279 -14.78 -20.63 22.83
CA ALA A 279 -13.84 -21.21 23.80
C ALA A 279 -14.53 -22.10 24.87
N GLY A 280 -15.84 -22.30 24.78
CA GLY A 280 -16.60 -23.16 25.68
C GLY A 280 -17.14 -22.49 26.97
N TYR A 281 -17.19 -21.15 27.01
CA TYR A 281 -17.83 -20.42 28.11
C TYR A 281 -19.25 -19.97 27.71
N ALA A 282 -20.19 -19.94 28.65
CA ALA A 282 -21.53 -19.44 28.36
C ALA A 282 -21.57 -17.90 28.30
N THR A 283 -20.82 -17.25 29.19
CA THR A 283 -20.76 -15.77 29.29
C THR A 283 -19.35 -15.27 29.47
N ILE A 284 -19.13 -13.95 29.27
CA ILE A 284 -17.85 -13.29 29.57
C ILE A 284 -17.54 -13.40 31.08
N ALA A 285 -18.55 -13.33 31.93
CA ALA A 285 -18.38 -13.50 33.38
C ALA A 285 -17.84 -14.89 33.74
N ASP A 286 -18.34 -15.96 33.10
CA ASP A 286 -17.83 -17.33 33.32
C ASP A 286 -16.37 -17.43 32.91
N CYS A 287 -15.99 -16.79 31.79
CA CYS A 287 -14.62 -16.73 31.35
C CYS A 287 -13.73 -15.98 32.36
N LEU A 288 -14.18 -14.86 32.91
CA LEU A 288 -13.45 -14.07 33.90
C LEU A 288 -13.35 -14.78 35.29
N ASN A 289 -14.28 -15.65 35.63
CA ASN A 289 -14.29 -16.40 36.87
C ASN A 289 -13.45 -17.70 36.82
N ASP A 290 -13.03 -18.15 35.63
CA ASP A 290 -12.11 -19.29 35.48
C ASP A 290 -10.67 -18.88 35.89
N THR A 291 -9.81 -19.86 36.11
CA THR A 291 -8.39 -19.57 36.38
C THR A 291 -7.68 -19.01 35.13
N ALA A 292 -6.65 -18.19 35.35
CA ALA A 292 -5.90 -17.60 34.23
C ALA A 292 -5.31 -18.67 33.29
N ASP A 293 -4.79 -19.77 33.83
CA ASP A 293 -4.21 -20.87 33.06
C ASP A 293 -5.26 -21.60 32.20
N ASN A 294 -6.42 -21.93 32.77
CA ASN A 294 -7.52 -22.57 32.04
C ASN A 294 -8.06 -21.63 30.95
N ARG A 295 -8.24 -20.36 31.27
CA ARG A 295 -8.69 -19.33 30.35
C ARG A 295 -7.73 -19.20 29.16
N ARG A 296 -6.42 -19.11 29.42
CA ARG A 296 -5.37 -19.08 28.40
C ARG A 296 -5.47 -20.30 27.50
N GLN A 297 -5.49 -21.51 28.08
CA GLN A 297 -5.52 -22.75 27.33
C GLN A 297 -6.75 -22.85 26.43
N LYS A 298 -7.94 -22.49 26.94
CA LYS A 298 -9.20 -22.56 26.18
C LYS A 298 -9.22 -21.51 25.04
N LEU A 299 -8.88 -20.25 25.33
CA LEU A 299 -8.91 -19.17 24.34
C LEU A 299 -7.84 -19.35 23.23
N GLN A 300 -6.67 -19.90 23.54
CA GLN A 300 -5.64 -20.20 22.54
C GLN A 300 -6.04 -21.34 21.59
N LYS A 301 -6.85 -22.30 22.05
CA LYS A 301 -7.35 -23.42 21.25
C LYS A 301 -8.66 -23.12 20.55
N ALA A 302 -9.34 -22.06 20.94
CA ALA A 302 -10.63 -21.69 20.37
C ALA A 302 -10.49 -21.22 18.92
N PRO A 303 -11.50 -21.47 18.09
CA PRO A 303 -11.56 -20.88 16.76
C PRO A 303 -11.48 -19.35 16.82
N ALA A 304 -10.87 -18.74 15.81
CA ALA A 304 -10.86 -17.30 15.67
C ALA A 304 -12.25 -16.76 15.37
N HIS A 305 -12.62 -15.66 16.03
CA HIS A 305 -13.78 -14.83 15.67
C HIS A 305 -13.30 -13.50 15.09
N TYR A 306 -13.93 -13.02 14.04
CA TYR A 306 -13.52 -11.82 13.31
C TYR A 306 -14.56 -10.70 13.47
N LEU A 307 -14.14 -9.56 13.97
CA LEU A 307 -14.91 -8.32 13.89
C LEU A 307 -14.34 -7.47 12.75
N LEU A 308 -15.12 -7.35 11.70
CA LEU A 308 -14.77 -6.63 10.49
C LEU A 308 -15.41 -5.24 10.55
N ILE A 309 -14.60 -4.19 10.41
CA ILE A 309 -15.04 -2.80 10.50
C ILE A 309 -14.70 -2.10 9.19
N ASP A 310 -15.69 -1.94 8.32
CA ASP A 310 -15.49 -1.18 7.10
C ASP A 310 -15.53 0.34 7.39
N GLU A 311 -14.69 1.12 6.71
CA GLU A 311 -14.57 2.57 6.88
C GLU A 311 -14.29 2.98 8.35
N ILE A 312 -13.33 2.30 9.00
CA ILE A 312 -13.06 2.48 10.42
C ILE A 312 -12.76 3.94 10.80
N ASN A 313 -12.19 4.72 9.90
CA ASN A 313 -11.84 6.12 10.10
C ASN A 313 -13.03 7.09 9.98
N ARG A 314 -14.22 6.64 9.55
CA ARG A 314 -15.40 7.53 9.46
C ARG A 314 -16.06 7.85 10.79
N ALA A 315 -15.72 7.13 11.86
CA ALA A 315 -16.15 7.46 13.21
C ALA A 315 -14.98 7.95 14.07
N ASN A 316 -15.28 8.64 15.16
CA ASN A 316 -14.28 8.93 16.17
C ASN A 316 -13.98 7.65 16.98
N ILE A 317 -12.94 6.93 16.58
CA ILE A 317 -12.61 5.60 17.11
C ILE A 317 -12.33 5.65 18.61
N ALA A 318 -11.66 6.70 19.10
CA ALA A 318 -11.39 6.85 20.53
C ALA A 318 -12.69 6.96 21.34
N SER A 319 -13.68 7.67 20.83
CA SER A 319 -15.01 7.78 21.46
C SER A 319 -15.81 6.48 21.34
N VAL A 320 -15.72 5.77 20.20
CA VAL A 320 -16.45 4.52 19.96
C VAL A 320 -15.96 3.38 20.84
N PHE A 321 -14.64 3.22 21.00
CA PHE A 321 -14.06 2.21 21.90
C PHE A 321 -14.05 2.66 23.36
N GLY A 322 -13.97 3.95 23.62
CA GLY A 322 -13.82 4.51 24.97
C GLY A 322 -12.65 3.88 25.73
N ASP A 323 -12.84 3.56 27.01
CA ASP A 323 -11.82 2.94 27.86
C ASP A 323 -11.39 1.54 27.37
N LEU A 324 -12.24 0.86 26.59
CA LEU A 324 -11.96 -0.47 26.06
C LEU A 324 -10.80 -0.49 25.03
N ILE A 325 -10.40 0.66 24.54
CA ILE A 325 -9.27 0.80 23.63
C ILE A 325 -7.98 0.18 24.22
N THR A 326 -7.81 0.25 25.55
CA THR A 326 -6.67 -0.34 26.26
C THR A 326 -6.70 -1.89 26.18
N LEU A 327 -7.87 -2.49 26.16
CA LEU A 327 -8.04 -3.93 26.10
C LEU A 327 -7.77 -4.52 24.71
N LEU A 328 -7.59 -3.66 23.69
CA LEU A 328 -7.21 -4.12 22.35
C LEU A 328 -5.75 -4.54 22.27
N GLU A 329 -4.89 -4.07 23.19
CA GLU A 329 -3.47 -4.47 23.20
C GLU A 329 -3.35 -6.00 23.34
N PRO A 330 -2.52 -6.67 22.51
CA PRO A 330 -2.44 -8.14 22.50
C PRO A 330 -2.09 -8.75 23.86
N ASP A 331 -1.26 -8.10 24.66
CA ASP A 331 -0.83 -8.54 25.99
C ASP A 331 -1.89 -8.30 27.08
N LYS A 332 -2.90 -7.44 26.83
CA LYS A 332 -4.01 -7.12 27.73
C LYS A 332 -5.27 -7.96 27.49
N ARG A 333 -5.28 -8.75 26.41
CA ARG A 333 -6.41 -9.61 26.07
C ARG A 333 -6.63 -10.69 27.13
N LEU A 334 -7.87 -11.13 27.34
CA LEU A 334 -8.16 -12.28 28.19
C LEU A 334 -7.43 -13.52 27.67
N GLY A 335 -6.70 -14.20 28.54
CA GLY A 335 -5.82 -15.32 28.20
C GLY A 335 -4.39 -14.91 27.79
N ALA A 336 -4.04 -13.63 27.77
CA ALA A 336 -2.69 -13.13 27.58
C ALA A 336 -1.93 -13.00 28.91
N ASP A 337 -0.63 -12.65 28.85
CA ASP A 337 0.25 -12.59 30.04
C ASP A 337 -0.12 -11.47 31.04
N HIS A 338 -0.59 -10.34 30.51
CA HIS A 338 -0.96 -9.15 31.29
C HIS A 338 -2.44 -8.82 31.10
N GLU A 339 -3.29 -9.87 31.10
CA GLU A 339 -4.72 -9.71 30.87
C GLU A 339 -5.38 -8.69 31.80
N LEU A 340 -6.25 -7.85 31.22
CA LEU A 340 -7.02 -6.83 31.92
C LEU A 340 -8.51 -6.95 31.59
N TRP A 341 -9.32 -6.45 32.52
CA TRP A 341 -10.74 -6.23 32.34
C TRP A 341 -11.15 -4.90 32.95
N LEU A 342 -12.24 -4.35 32.45
CA LEU A 342 -12.83 -3.11 32.95
C LEU A 342 -14.28 -3.36 33.37
N THR A 343 -14.84 -2.45 34.13
CA THR A 343 -16.28 -2.43 34.45
C THR A 343 -16.99 -1.54 33.45
N LEU A 344 -18.00 -2.06 32.76
CA LEU A 344 -18.78 -1.31 31.77
C LEU A 344 -19.65 -0.25 32.48
N PRO A 345 -19.82 0.97 31.92
CA PRO A 345 -20.45 2.09 32.60
C PRO A 345 -21.96 1.92 32.81
N TYR A 346 -22.67 1.26 31.90
CA TYR A 346 -24.13 1.14 31.95
C TYR A 346 -24.57 -0.15 32.69
N SER A 347 -24.02 -1.29 32.31
CA SER A 347 -24.38 -2.60 32.92
C SER A 347 -23.65 -2.90 34.22
N THR A 348 -22.54 -2.19 34.52
CA THR A 348 -21.64 -2.48 35.63
C THR A 348 -21.04 -3.90 35.60
N GLU A 349 -21.13 -4.58 34.46
CA GLU A 349 -20.52 -5.89 34.24
C GLU A 349 -19.00 -5.76 34.03
N ARG A 350 -18.23 -6.74 34.53
CA ARG A 350 -16.82 -6.87 34.19
C ARG A 350 -16.69 -7.36 32.74
N PHE A 351 -15.83 -6.71 31.98
CA PHE A 351 -15.67 -6.97 30.56
C PHE A 351 -14.20 -7.02 30.18
N GLY A 352 -13.82 -7.97 29.35
CA GLY A 352 -12.50 -8.12 28.76
C GLY A 352 -12.60 -8.60 27.32
N VAL A 353 -11.56 -8.34 26.54
CA VAL A 353 -11.49 -8.71 25.11
C VAL A 353 -10.73 -10.04 24.98
N PRO A 354 -11.32 -11.10 24.41
CA PRO A 354 -10.68 -12.41 24.34
C PRO A 354 -9.57 -12.49 23.30
N LEU A 355 -8.57 -13.35 23.53
CA LEU A 355 -7.41 -13.53 22.67
C LEU A 355 -7.74 -14.07 21.27
N ASN A 356 -8.83 -14.82 21.12
CA ASN A 356 -9.29 -15.37 19.85
C ASN A 356 -10.20 -14.42 19.05
N LEU A 357 -10.37 -13.15 19.47
CA LEU A 357 -11.07 -12.12 18.71
C LEU A 357 -10.07 -11.32 17.86
N TYR A 358 -10.26 -11.32 16.56
CA TYR A 358 -9.52 -10.51 15.60
C TYR A 358 -10.35 -9.30 15.17
N VAL A 359 -9.75 -8.11 15.17
CA VAL A 359 -10.39 -6.87 14.73
C VAL A 359 -9.69 -6.40 13.46
N ILE A 360 -10.43 -6.40 12.33
CA ILE A 360 -9.89 -6.02 11.04
C ILE A 360 -10.68 -4.82 10.51
N GLY A 361 -10.01 -3.68 10.35
CA GLY A 361 -10.59 -2.47 9.78
C GLY A 361 -10.15 -2.20 8.35
N THR A 362 -11.00 -1.52 7.55
CA THR A 362 -10.60 -0.91 6.28
C THR A 362 -10.66 0.60 6.39
N MET A 363 -9.78 1.29 5.66
CA MET A 363 -9.67 2.75 5.68
C MET A 363 -9.28 3.28 4.31
N ASN A 364 -10.02 4.28 3.81
CA ASN A 364 -9.61 5.05 2.65
C ASN A 364 -8.69 6.20 3.08
N THR A 365 -7.55 6.35 2.38
CA THR A 365 -6.55 7.38 2.70
C THR A 365 -6.91 8.76 2.16
N THR A 366 -7.69 8.82 1.08
CA THR A 366 -8.09 10.08 0.41
C THR A 366 -9.17 10.88 1.13
N ASP A 367 -9.89 10.29 2.08
CA ASP A 367 -10.98 10.93 2.79
C ASP A 367 -10.46 12.04 3.74
N ARG A 368 -10.28 13.25 3.22
CA ARG A 368 -9.77 14.43 3.97
C ARG A 368 -10.66 14.91 5.11
N SER A 369 -11.93 14.52 5.13
CA SER A 369 -12.91 14.92 6.15
C SER A 369 -12.80 14.14 7.45
N ILE A 370 -11.84 13.22 7.56
CA ILE A 370 -11.77 12.25 8.64
C ILE A 370 -10.60 12.57 9.57
N ALA A 371 -10.88 12.48 10.87
CA ALA A 371 -9.88 12.70 11.90
C ALA A 371 -8.65 11.79 11.69
N LEU A 372 -7.45 12.38 11.75
CA LEU A 372 -6.21 11.61 11.82
C LEU A 372 -6.35 10.55 12.92
N LEU A 373 -6.09 9.31 12.58
CA LEU A 373 -6.09 8.23 13.55
C LEU A 373 -5.20 8.60 14.76
N ASP A 374 -5.78 8.58 15.94
CA ASP A 374 -5.08 8.88 17.18
C ASP A 374 -3.83 7.98 17.32
N ILE A 375 -2.76 8.56 17.83
CA ILE A 375 -1.49 7.87 18.13
C ILE A 375 -1.74 6.62 19.01
N ALA A 376 -2.74 6.68 19.89
CA ALA A 376 -3.16 5.55 20.73
C ALA A 376 -3.58 4.34 19.90
N LEU A 377 -4.25 4.53 18.76
CA LEU A 377 -4.65 3.45 17.84
C LEU A 377 -3.48 2.88 17.06
N ARG A 378 -2.55 3.74 16.65
CA ARG A 378 -1.37 3.31 15.89
C ARG A 378 -0.50 2.29 16.63
N ARG A 379 -0.54 2.31 17.96
CA ARG A 379 0.17 1.32 18.81
C ARG A 379 -0.59 -0.01 18.94
N ARG A 380 -1.89 -0.02 18.70
CA ARG A 380 -2.76 -1.17 18.95
C ARG A 380 -3.14 -1.93 17.69
N PHE A 381 -3.00 -1.31 16.53
CA PHE A 381 -3.29 -1.90 15.24
C PHE A 381 -2.02 -2.02 14.39
N ALA A 382 -1.87 -3.14 13.72
CA ALA A 382 -0.96 -3.26 12.58
C ALA A 382 -1.61 -2.57 11.37
N PHE A 383 -0.81 -1.92 10.55
CA PHE A 383 -1.27 -1.23 9.35
C PHE A 383 -0.71 -1.95 8.13
N ARG A 384 -1.58 -2.32 7.20
CA ARG A 384 -1.21 -2.94 5.92
C ARG A 384 -1.78 -2.12 4.78
N GLU A 385 -0.88 -1.62 3.94
CA GLU A 385 -1.27 -0.88 2.75
C GLU A 385 -1.81 -1.82 1.66
N VAL A 386 -2.88 -1.39 1.00
CA VAL A 386 -3.49 -2.07 -0.15
C VAL A 386 -3.40 -1.14 -1.34
N LEU A 387 -2.39 -1.36 -2.15
CA LEU A 387 -2.10 -0.56 -3.35
C LEU A 387 -2.93 -1.03 -4.55
N PRO A 388 -3.11 -0.16 -5.57
CA PRO A 388 -3.65 -0.58 -6.86
C PRO A 388 -2.83 -1.73 -7.46
N ASP A 389 -3.50 -2.75 -7.96
CA ASP A 389 -2.86 -3.87 -8.66
C ASP A 389 -3.24 -3.86 -10.14
N PRO A 390 -2.41 -3.27 -11.03
CA PRO A 390 -2.67 -3.25 -12.46
C PRO A 390 -2.62 -4.64 -13.12
N SER A 391 -2.00 -5.65 -12.48
CA SER A 391 -1.90 -7.01 -13.04
C SER A 391 -3.25 -7.71 -13.17
N LEU A 392 -4.27 -7.22 -12.46
CA LEU A 392 -5.65 -7.72 -12.54
C LEU A 392 -6.43 -7.21 -13.77
N LEU A 393 -5.82 -6.30 -14.56
CA LEU A 393 -6.46 -5.65 -15.68
C LEU A 393 -5.97 -6.23 -17.01
N GLY A 394 -6.89 -6.43 -17.94
CA GLY A 394 -6.61 -6.92 -19.28
C GLY A 394 -6.48 -5.81 -20.34
N THR A 395 -6.68 -6.21 -21.60
CA THR A 395 -6.68 -5.31 -22.76
C THR A 395 -8.08 -5.28 -23.37
N VAL A 396 -8.57 -4.08 -23.68
CA VAL A 396 -9.89 -3.87 -24.30
C VAL A 396 -9.72 -3.05 -25.58
N GLU A 397 -10.10 -3.63 -26.72
CA GLU A 397 -10.01 -3.02 -28.06
C GLU A 397 -8.65 -2.33 -28.34
N GLY A 398 -7.56 -3.00 -27.97
CA GLY A 398 -6.19 -2.51 -28.16
C GLY A 398 -5.68 -1.58 -27.05
N VAL A 399 -6.53 -1.19 -26.09
CA VAL A 399 -6.13 -0.38 -24.94
C VAL A 399 -5.65 -1.30 -23.81
N ASP A 400 -4.38 -1.20 -23.43
CA ASP A 400 -3.80 -1.87 -22.26
C ASP A 400 -4.23 -1.14 -20.99
N LEU A 401 -5.24 -1.67 -20.29
CA LEU A 401 -5.80 -1.07 -19.08
C LEU A 401 -4.79 -1.06 -17.92
N ALA A 402 -3.89 -2.04 -17.88
CA ALA A 402 -2.85 -2.09 -16.85
C ALA A 402 -1.84 -0.96 -17.02
N GLN A 403 -1.39 -0.73 -18.26
CA GLN A 403 -0.47 0.36 -18.57
C GLN A 403 -1.14 1.73 -18.42
N LEU A 404 -2.40 1.84 -18.84
CA LEU A 404 -3.23 3.02 -18.66
C LEU A 404 -3.31 3.43 -17.18
N LEU A 405 -3.66 2.48 -16.30
CA LEU A 405 -3.76 2.72 -14.86
C LEU A 405 -2.40 3.11 -14.25
N ARG A 406 -1.31 2.41 -14.61
CA ARG A 406 0.04 2.75 -14.11
C ARG A 406 0.42 4.17 -14.46
N THR A 407 0.26 4.55 -15.73
CA THR A 407 0.64 5.89 -16.19
C THR A 407 -0.19 7.00 -15.55
N MET A 408 -1.50 6.80 -15.39
CA MET A 408 -2.34 7.77 -14.67
C MET A 408 -1.89 7.89 -13.21
N ASN A 409 -1.63 6.78 -12.52
CA ASN A 409 -1.22 6.79 -11.13
C ASN A 409 0.16 7.42 -10.91
N GLU A 410 1.14 7.18 -11.78
CA GLU A 410 2.43 7.87 -11.75
C GLU A 410 2.27 9.39 -11.85
N ARG A 411 1.38 9.86 -12.72
CA ARG A 411 1.10 11.30 -12.87
C ARG A 411 0.34 11.87 -11.66
N ILE A 412 -0.61 11.12 -11.11
CA ILE A 412 -1.32 11.53 -9.90
C ILE A 412 -0.35 11.63 -8.72
N GLU A 413 0.51 10.63 -8.54
CA GLU A 413 1.52 10.63 -7.48
C GLU A 413 2.47 11.82 -7.60
N TYR A 414 2.87 12.18 -8.83
CA TYR A 414 3.70 13.36 -9.08
C TYR A 414 2.99 14.70 -8.79
N LEU A 415 1.71 14.81 -9.15
CA LEU A 415 0.94 16.06 -9.05
C LEU A 415 0.28 16.27 -7.68
N LEU A 416 0.07 15.19 -6.93
CA LEU A 416 -0.52 15.16 -5.59
C LEU A 416 0.36 14.32 -4.63
N ASP A 417 0.04 13.03 -4.50
CA ASP A 417 0.70 12.05 -3.64
C ASP A 417 0.24 10.61 -3.97
N SER A 418 0.82 9.62 -3.29
CA SER A 418 0.47 8.20 -3.46
C SER A 418 -0.91 7.83 -2.91
N ASP A 419 -1.45 8.61 -1.96
CA ASP A 419 -2.75 8.33 -1.34
C ASP A 419 -3.92 8.55 -2.30
N HIS A 420 -3.72 9.39 -3.34
CA HIS A 420 -4.74 9.72 -4.34
C HIS A 420 -4.67 8.85 -5.61
N GLN A 421 -3.91 7.76 -5.61
CA GLN A 421 -3.90 6.84 -6.75
C GLN A 421 -5.29 6.25 -7.04
N LEU A 422 -5.54 5.94 -8.32
CA LEU A 422 -6.76 5.25 -8.76
C LEU A 422 -6.65 3.76 -8.49
N GLY A 423 -7.63 3.17 -7.81
CA GLY A 423 -7.70 1.73 -7.62
C GLY A 423 -8.04 0.98 -8.93
N HIS A 424 -7.61 -0.26 -9.04
CA HIS A 424 -7.90 -1.11 -10.20
C HIS A 424 -9.39 -1.43 -10.38
N ALA A 425 -10.20 -1.37 -9.32
CA ALA A 425 -11.64 -1.63 -9.37
C ALA A 425 -12.41 -0.69 -10.30
N TYR A 426 -11.87 0.50 -10.61
CA TYR A 426 -12.49 1.40 -11.58
C TYR A 426 -12.47 0.85 -13.00
N LEU A 427 -11.54 -0.09 -13.32
CA LEU A 427 -11.33 -0.66 -14.64
C LEU A 427 -11.54 -2.19 -14.71
N MET A 428 -11.75 -2.88 -13.59
CA MET A 428 -11.87 -4.36 -13.56
C MET A 428 -13.03 -4.92 -14.42
N ASN A 429 -14.16 -4.22 -14.48
CA ASN A 429 -15.35 -4.66 -15.22
C ASN A 429 -15.46 -4.02 -16.60
N VAL A 430 -14.37 -3.50 -17.14
CA VAL A 430 -14.31 -2.90 -18.47
C VAL A 430 -13.99 -3.99 -19.48
N THR A 431 -14.96 -4.35 -20.31
CA THR A 431 -14.86 -5.41 -21.32
C THR A 431 -15.03 -4.89 -22.75
N THR A 432 -15.64 -3.72 -22.91
CA THR A 432 -15.90 -3.07 -24.20
C THR A 432 -15.39 -1.62 -24.19
N HIS A 433 -15.28 -1.03 -25.38
CA HIS A 433 -14.98 0.41 -25.53
C HIS A 433 -16.02 1.29 -24.83
N GLU A 434 -17.30 0.90 -24.93
CA GLU A 434 -18.40 1.60 -24.25
C GLU A 434 -18.21 1.57 -22.72
N ASP A 435 -17.84 0.43 -22.14
CA ASP A 435 -17.55 0.32 -20.70
C ASP A 435 -16.40 1.24 -20.29
N LEU A 436 -15.35 1.31 -21.13
CA LEU A 436 -14.20 2.19 -20.90
C LEU A 436 -14.62 3.66 -20.91
N CYS A 437 -15.39 4.08 -21.90
CA CYS A 437 -15.93 5.44 -21.98
C CYS A 437 -16.80 5.78 -20.76
N ASN A 438 -17.68 4.85 -20.36
CA ASN A 438 -18.53 5.02 -19.17
C ASN A 438 -17.69 5.10 -17.88
N ALA A 439 -16.65 4.27 -17.75
CA ALA A 439 -15.74 4.32 -16.60
C ALA A 439 -15.07 5.70 -16.47
N PHE A 440 -14.61 6.26 -17.59
CA PHE A 440 -14.02 7.61 -17.58
C PHE A 440 -15.05 8.68 -17.31
N ARG A 441 -16.21 8.66 -17.99
CA ARG A 441 -17.24 9.68 -17.86
C ARG A 441 -17.85 9.76 -16.46
N GLU A 442 -18.14 8.58 -15.87
CA GLU A 442 -18.98 8.51 -14.67
C GLU A 442 -18.18 8.32 -13.38
N ARG A 443 -16.94 7.83 -13.47
CA ARG A 443 -16.15 7.48 -12.29
C ARG A 443 -14.78 8.16 -12.25
N ILE A 444 -13.95 8.02 -13.30
CA ILE A 444 -12.56 8.47 -13.27
C ILE A 444 -12.46 9.99 -13.35
N ILE A 445 -13.11 10.63 -14.35
CA ILE A 445 -13.05 12.09 -14.50
C ILE A 445 -13.68 12.79 -13.28
N PRO A 446 -14.87 12.41 -12.78
CA PRO A 446 -15.41 12.99 -11.56
C PRO A 446 -14.48 12.84 -10.35
N LEU A 447 -13.84 11.70 -10.17
CA LEU A 447 -12.88 11.48 -9.09
C LEU A 447 -11.65 12.39 -9.22
N LEU A 448 -11.10 12.54 -10.43
CA LEU A 448 -10.01 13.49 -10.69
C LEU A 448 -10.44 14.95 -10.42
N GLN A 449 -11.69 15.31 -10.71
CA GLN A 449 -12.22 16.65 -10.37
C GLN A 449 -12.22 16.87 -8.85
N GLU A 450 -12.57 15.86 -8.06
CA GLU A 450 -12.53 15.91 -6.61
C GLU A 450 -11.09 16.02 -6.10
N TYR A 451 -10.17 15.20 -6.59
CA TYR A 451 -8.78 15.18 -6.20
C TYR A 451 -8.06 16.51 -6.46
N PHE A 452 -8.27 17.06 -7.63
CA PHE A 452 -7.64 18.32 -8.06
C PHE A 452 -8.48 19.57 -7.78
N VAL A 453 -9.60 19.44 -7.04
CA VAL A 453 -10.48 20.55 -6.69
C VAL A 453 -10.92 21.35 -7.93
N GLY A 454 -11.18 20.66 -9.03
CA GLY A 454 -11.57 21.26 -10.31
C GLY A 454 -10.44 21.95 -11.09
N ASP A 455 -9.17 21.73 -10.73
CA ASP A 455 -8.01 22.16 -11.54
C ASP A 455 -7.92 21.34 -12.82
N TRP A 456 -8.63 21.78 -13.84
CA TRP A 456 -8.71 21.12 -15.14
C TRP A 456 -7.36 21.01 -15.85
N ALA A 457 -6.41 21.92 -15.59
CA ALA A 457 -5.09 21.87 -16.17
C ALA A 457 -4.32 20.66 -15.67
N LYS A 458 -4.39 20.35 -14.36
CA LYS A 458 -3.78 19.15 -13.80
C LYS A 458 -4.49 17.87 -14.26
N ILE A 459 -5.85 17.89 -14.34
CA ILE A 459 -6.62 16.75 -14.85
C ILE A 459 -6.21 16.44 -16.29
N GLN A 460 -6.01 17.45 -17.14
CA GLN A 460 -5.49 17.26 -18.49
C GLN A 460 -4.11 16.58 -18.50
N LEU A 461 -3.22 16.96 -17.58
CA LEU A 461 -1.88 16.35 -17.49
C LEU A 461 -1.97 14.87 -17.12
N VAL A 462 -2.85 14.51 -16.17
CA VAL A 462 -3.09 13.10 -15.82
C VAL A 462 -3.57 12.32 -17.04
N LEU A 463 -4.49 12.88 -17.82
CA LEU A 463 -5.09 12.25 -19.00
C LEU A 463 -4.26 12.43 -20.29
N GLY A 464 -3.00 12.83 -20.18
CA GLY A 464 -2.06 12.90 -21.31
C GLY A 464 -2.38 13.98 -22.34
N ALA A 465 -3.24 14.94 -22.02
CA ALA A 465 -3.63 16.00 -22.93
C ALA A 465 -2.57 17.13 -22.96
N ASN A 466 -1.33 16.79 -23.28
CA ASN A 466 -0.27 17.77 -23.50
C ASN A 466 -0.19 18.13 -24.98
N PRO A 467 -0.15 19.43 -25.35
CA PRO A 467 0.02 19.85 -26.74
C PRO A 467 1.26 19.27 -27.44
N ALA A 468 2.32 18.99 -26.69
CA ALA A 468 3.54 18.38 -27.22
C ALA A 468 3.34 16.91 -27.65
N TRP A 469 2.38 16.21 -27.06
CA TRP A 469 2.14 14.78 -27.30
C TRP A 469 0.90 14.49 -28.13
N ASN A 470 -0.10 15.36 -28.08
CA ASN A 470 -1.35 15.18 -28.80
C ASN A 470 -1.80 16.51 -29.41
N ASN A 471 -1.51 16.67 -30.70
CA ASN A 471 -1.84 17.89 -31.45
C ASN A 471 -3.31 17.97 -31.88
N GLU A 472 -4.11 16.90 -31.70
CA GLU A 472 -5.52 16.86 -32.10
C GLU A 472 -6.45 17.16 -30.92
N PRO A 473 -6.84 18.43 -30.68
CA PRO A 473 -7.68 18.81 -29.55
C PRO A 473 -9.04 18.11 -29.51
N GLU A 474 -9.56 17.74 -30.67
CA GLU A 474 -10.86 17.05 -30.85
C GLU A 474 -10.88 15.66 -30.23
N GLN A 475 -9.71 15.00 -30.19
CA GLN A 475 -9.55 13.63 -29.68
C GLN A 475 -9.17 13.58 -28.17
N ARG A 476 -9.09 14.71 -27.46
CA ARG A 476 -8.78 14.72 -26.03
C ARG A 476 -10.02 14.44 -25.20
N LEU A 477 -9.86 13.73 -24.09
CA LEU A 477 -10.95 13.51 -23.12
C LEU A 477 -11.37 14.81 -22.43
N ILE A 478 -10.42 15.70 -22.17
CA ILE A 478 -10.67 17.06 -21.67
C ILE A 478 -10.09 18.02 -22.69
N ARG A 479 -10.87 19.00 -23.11
CA ARG A 479 -10.46 20.00 -24.08
C ARG A 479 -10.71 21.43 -23.62
N VAL A 480 -10.00 22.38 -24.22
CA VAL A 480 -10.21 23.79 -23.98
C VAL A 480 -11.53 24.20 -24.62
N LYS A 481 -12.48 24.65 -23.80
CA LYS A 481 -13.77 25.17 -24.26
C LYS A 481 -13.64 26.60 -24.79
N LYS A 482 -12.97 27.45 -24.01
CA LYS A 482 -12.79 28.85 -24.35
C LYS A 482 -11.59 29.45 -23.63
N LYS A 483 -10.92 30.36 -24.35
CA LYS A 483 -9.89 31.22 -23.79
C LYS A 483 -10.43 32.65 -23.70
N TYR A 484 -10.38 33.21 -22.50
CA TYR A 484 -10.75 34.61 -22.25
C TYR A 484 -9.46 35.41 -22.14
N THR A 485 -9.23 36.25 -23.15
CA THR A 485 -8.16 37.23 -23.13
C THR A 485 -8.63 38.51 -22.42
N PRO A 486 -7.74 39.41 -21.97
CA PRO A 486 -8.12 40.70 -21.40
C PRO A 486 -9.12 41.46 -22.28
N ALA A 487 -8.95 41.43 -23.60
CA ALA A 487 -9.90 42.07 -24.53
C ALA A 487 -11.29 41.42 -24.54
N SER A 488 -11.39 40.09 -24.38
CA SER A 488 -12.68 39.41 -24.27
C SER A 488 -13.32 39.61 -22.90
N ALA A 489 -12.53 39.72 -21.84
CA ALA A 489 -12.98 40.03 -20.50
C ALA A 489 -13.56 41.46 -20.40
N SER A 490 -12.93 42.44 -21.06
CA SER A 490 -13.44 43.81 -21.14
C SER A 490 -14.83 43.88 -21.78
N ARG A 491 -15.12 43.01 -22.75
CA ARG A 491 -16.48 42.94 -23.35
C ARG A 491 -17.54 42.38 -22.41
N LEU A 492 -17.15 41.52 -21.46
CA LEU A 492 -18.05 40.91 -20.50
C LEU A 492 -18.30 41.79 -19.26
N PHE A 493 -17.26 42.48 -18.80
CA PHE A 493 -17.25 43.14 -17.51
C PHE A 493 -17.04 44.67 -17.59
N GLY A 494 -16.80 45.23 -18.79
CA GLY A 494 -16.44 46.61 -18.97
C GLY A 494 -14.94 46.83 -18.75
N GLU A 495 -14.57 47.69 -17.82
CA GLU A 495 -13.17 47.85 -17.42
C GLU A 495 -12.67 46.61 -16.67
N VAL A 496 -11.55 46.02 -17.15
CA VAL A 496 -10.92 44.87 -16.50
C VAL A 496 -9.71 45.38 -15.74
N PRO A 497 -9.55 45.02 -14.45
CA PRO A 497 -8.37 45.36 -13.69
C PRO A 497 -7.11 44.83 -14.36
N GLU A 498 -6.00 45.59 -14.31
CA GLU A 498 -4.71 45.26 -14.95
C GLU A 498 -4.09 43.93 -14.52
N PHE A 499 -4.57 43.32 -13.42
CA PHE A 499 -4.12 42.05 -12.85
C PHE A 499 -4.93 40.82 -13.29
N MET A 500 -5.84 40.94 -14.24
CA MET A 500 -6.56 39.76 -14.78
C MET A 500 -5.76 39.10 -15.90
N ASP A 501 -5.23 37.91 -15.56
CA ASP A 501 -4.57 37.03 -16.51
C ASP A 501 -5.55 36.38 -17.50
N GLU A 502 -4.99 35.71 -18.52
CA GLU A 502 -5.78 34.89 -19.44
C GLU A 502 -6.49 33.77 -18.67
N VAL A 503 -7.81 33.67 -18.81
CA VAL A 503 -8.60 32.61 -18.19
C VAL A 503 -8.98 31.57 -19.24
N ILE A 504 -8.58 30.32 -18.98
CA ILE A 504 -8.90 29.19 -19.84
C ILE A 504 -10.01 28.36 -19.17
N THR A 505 -11.10 28.12 -19.90
CA THR A 505 -12.15 27.22 -19.47
C THR A 505 -12.07 25.91 -20.24
N TYR A 506 -12.39 24.83 -19.55
CA TYR A 506 -12.30 23.48 -20.07
C TYR A 506 -13.67 22.82 -20.14
N GLU A 507 -13.80 21.78 -20.93
CA GLU A 507 -14.97 20.91 -20.99
C GLU A 507 -14.55 19.47 -21.19
N ILE A 508 -15.36 18.54 -20.71
CA ILE A 508 -15.27 17.13 -21.08
C ILE A 508 -15.62 17.00 -22.56
N ASN A 509 -14.91 16.13 -23.29
CA ASN A 509 -15.20 15.89 -24.71
C ASN A 509 -16.70 15.68 -24.93
N PRO A 510 -17.37 16.45 -25.80
CA PRO A 510 -18.80 16.36 -26.00
C PRO A 510 -19.29 14.99 -26.45
N TYR A 511 -18.50 14.22 -27.21
CA TYR A 511 -18.85 12.85 -27.59
C TYR A 511 -18.91 11.94 -26.36
N LEU A 512 -17.89 12.03 -25.49
CA LEU A 512 -17.88 11.32 -24.21
C LEU A 512 -19.06 11.73 -23.32
N GLN A 513 -19.33 13.03 -23.22
CA GLN A 513 -20.39 13.57 -22.37
C GLN A 513 -21.79 13.17 -22.81
N ARG A 514 -22.02 13.10 -24.14
CA ARG A 514 -23.33 12.74 -24.72
C ARG A 514 -23.54 11.23 -24.89
N GLY A 515 -22.52 10.41 -24.67
CA GLY A 515 -22.59 8.97 -24.92
C GLY A 515 -22.44 8.59 -26.40
N GLU A 516 -21.89 9.49 -27.22
CA GLU A 516 -21.65 9.28 -28.66
C GLU A 516 -20.27 8.59 -28.86
N TYR A 517 -20.09 7.41 -28.26
CA TYR A 517 -18.78 6.74 -28.11
C TYR A 517 -18.18 6.27 -29.44
N ASP A 518 -19.01 5.99 -30.45
CA ASP A 518 -18.54 5.66 -31.81
C ASP A 518 -17.73 6.79 -32.45
N GLN A 519 -17.88 8.02 -31.96
CA GLN A 519 -17.13 9.20 -32.41
C GLN A 519 -15.81 9.41 -31.63
N LEU A 520 -15.56 8.58 -30.61
CA LEU A 520 -14.36 8.65 -29.76
C LEU A 520 -13.53 7.38 -29.92
N PRO A 521 -12.49 7.38 -30.76
CA PRO A 521 -11.71 6.17 -31.02
C PRO A 521 -10.91 5.73 -29.80
N SER A 522 -10.64 4.43 -29.67
CA SER A 522 -9.83 3.82 -28.60
C SER A 522 -8.42 4.44 -28.49
N ASP A 523 -7.91 4.98 -29.60
CA ASP A 523 -6.61 5.68 -29.69
C ASP A 523 -6.50 6.86 -28.69
N VAL A 524 -7.63 7.47 -28.31
CA VAL A 524 -7.67 8.56 -27.30
C VAL A 524 -7.15 8.07 -25.95
N PHE A 525 -7.47 6.83 -25.56
CA PHE A 525 -7.01 6.21 -24.31
C PHE A 525 -5.58 5.69 -24.44
N ILE A 526 -5.20 5.18 -25.62
CA ILE A 526 -3.82 4.72 -25.90
C ILE A 526 -2.85 5.88 -25.78
N LYS A 527 -3.20 7.06 -26.27
CA LYS A 527 -2.37 8.30 -26.16
C LYS A 527 -2.13 8.77 -24.73
N ILE A 528 -2.88 8.27 -23.75
CA ILE A 528 -2.60 8.57 -22.34
C ILE A 528 -1.26 7.97 -21.92
N TYR A 529 -0.93 6.76 -22.37
CA TYR A 529 0.28 6.03 -21.96
C TYR A 529 1.31 5.80 -23.06
N GLN A 530 0.94 5.85 -24.33
CA GLN A 530 1.87 5.82 -25.44
C GLN A 530 2.20 7.25 -25.88
N GLN A 531 3.40 7.71 -25.52
CA GLN A 531 3.90 8.99 -25.96
C GLN A 531 4.59 8.82 -27.33
N PRO A 532 4.44 9.75 -28.26
CA PRO A 532 5.30 9.78 -29.44
C PRO A 532 6.74 10.01 -28.97
N LEU A 533 7.64 9.12 -29.38
CA LEU A 533 9.09 9.24 -29.18
C LEU A 533 9.64 10.50 -29.84
#